data_4d532b25eaf1899fd26df8be9caf5c05
#
_entry.id   4d532b25eaf1899fd26df8be9caf5c05
#
_cell.length_a   1.000
_cell.length_b   1.000
_cell.length_c   1.000
_cell.angle_alpha   90.00
_cell.angle_beta   90.00
_cell.angle_gamma   90.00
#
_symmetry.space_group_name_H-M   'P 1'
#
loop_
_entity.id
_entity.type
_entity.pdbx_description
1 polymer ?
#
loop_
_entity_poly.entity_id
_entity_poly.type
_entity_poly.pdbx_seq_one_letter_code
_entity_poly.pdbx_strand_id
1 'polypeptide(L)'
;MSVTEILKGKGRRVETTHPEITVAEAARLMTDKNIGALLVCDFKGKIVGIFSERDIVHGIAEHGPAALELPVGELMTHNVISCTLEDDVRHVMAVMTNWRIRHLPVMVGEDVLGILSLGDVVKHRLDETQLELNVLRDYARSR
;
A
#
# COMPACT_ATOMS: atom_id res chain seq x y z
N MET A 1 12.62 13.81 3.85
CA MET A 1 12.28 12.98 2.67
C MET A 1 10.79 12.74 2.64
N SER A 2 10.20 12.98 1.51
CA SER A 2 8.76 12.94 1.34
C SER A 2 8.30 11.75 0.49
N VAL A 3 7.00 11.49 0.55
CA VAL A 3 6.32 10.47 -0.26
C VAL A 3 6.57 10.69 -1.76
N THR A 4 6.69 11.95 -2.21
CA THR A 4 6.98 12.28 -3.61
C THR A 4 8.19 11.52 -4.15
N GLU A 5 9.25 11.42 -3.36
CA GLU A 5 10.49 10.77 -3.78
C GLU A 5 10.33 9.27 -3.96
N ILE A 6 9.54 8.64 -3.09
CA ILE A 6 9.25 7.21 -3.22
C ILE A 6 8.47 6.95 -4.51
N LEU A 7 7.45 7.78 -4.79
CA LEU A 7 6.64 7.61 -6.01
C LEU A 7 7.43 7.86 -7.29
N LYS A 8 8.41 8.74 -7.27
CA LYS A 8 9.29 8.95 -8.44
C LYS A 8 10.05 7.67 -8.81
N GLY A 9 10.52 6.94 -7.81
CA GLY A 9 11.23 5.67 -8.04
C GLY A 9 10.31 4.50 -8.34
N LYS A 10 9.17 4.43 -7.67
CA LYS A 10 8.22 3.32 -7.79
C LYS A 10 7.30 3.46 -9.01
N GLY A 11 6.90 4.68 -9.36
CA GLY A 11 5.86 4.94 -10.33
C GLY A 11 4.48 5.09 -9.71
N ARG A 12 3.49 5.39 -10.55
CA ARG A 12 2.13 5.72 -10.11
C ARG A 12 1.10 4.67 -10.49
N ARG A 13 1.53 3.42 -10.65
CA ARG A 13 0.62 2.35 -11.01
C ARG A 13 -0.30 2.01 -9.84
N VAL A 14 -1.61 2.01 -10.09
CA VAL A 14 -2.63 1.66 -9.12
C VAL A 14 -3.56 0.64 -9.75
N GLU A 15 -3.70 -0.52 -9.10
CA GLU A 15 -4.67 -1.52 -9.51
C GLU A 15 -5.93 -1.36 -8.67
N THR A 16 -7.06 -1.34 -9.35
CA THR A 16 -8.37 -1.18 -8.73
C THR A 16 -9.28 -2.35 -9.08
N THR A 17 -10.31 -2.53 -8.29
CA THR A 17 -11.34 -3.52 -8.54
C THR A 17 -12.69 -3.04 -8.01
N HIS A 18 -13.72 -3.87 -8.14
CA HIS A 18 -15.07 -3.57 -7.69
C HIS A 18 -15.45 -4.46 -6.50
N PRO A 19 -16.37 -4.02 -5.63
CA PRO A 19 -16.77 -4.81 -4.46
C PRO A 19 -17.41 -6.15 -4.80
N GLU A 20 -17.94 -6.30 -6.00
CA GLU A 20 -18.69 -7.50 -6.41
C GLU A 20 -17.84 -8.67 -6.86
N ILE A 21 -16.55 -8.46 -7.18
CA ILE A 21 -15.71 -9.60 -7.57
C ILE A 21 -15.49 -10.50 -6.37
N THR A 22 -15.24 -11.79 -6.63
CA THR A 22 -14.99 -12.73 -5.55
C THR A 22 -13.58 -12.57 -4.98
N VAL A 23 -13.42 -13.01 -3.76
CA VAL A 23 -12.08 -13.05 -3.12
C VAL A 23 -11.11 -13.88 -3.95
N ALA A 24 -11.56 -15.01 -4.52
CA ALA A 24 -10.72 -15.84 -5.39
C ALA A 24 -10.24 -15.07 -6.63
N GLU A 25 -11.12 -14.31 -7.27
CA GLU A 25 -10.76 -13.48 -8.42
C GLU A 25 -9.77 -12.38 -8.04
N ALA A 26 -9.99 -11.75 -6.89
CA ALA A 26 -9.07 -10.72 -6.38
C ALA A 26 -7.69 -11.30 -6.07
N ALA A 27 -7.64 -12.49 -5.45
CA ALA A 27 -6.37 -13.17 -5.15
C ALA A 27 -5.59 -13.46 -6.43
N ARG A 28 -6.27 -13.90 -7.48
CA ARG A 28 -5.64 -14.14 -8.78
C ARG A 28 -5.10 -12.88 -9.39
N LEU A 29 -5.88 -11.80 -9.36
CA LEU A 29 -5.45 -10.50 -9.87
C LEU A 29 -4.21 -10.00 -9.13
N MET A 30 -4.19 -10.11 -7.80
CA MET A 30 -3.06 -9.69 -6.98
C MET A 30 -1.80 -10.51 -7.31
N THR A 31 -1.95 -11.81 -7.51
CA THR A 31 -0.84 -12.69 -7.88
C THR A 31 -0.32 -12.36 -9.28
N ASP A 32 -1.21 -12.19 -10.25
CA ASP A 32 -0.84 -11.89 -11.65
C ASP A 32 -0.11 -10.56 -11.75
N LYS A 33 -0.48 -9.58 -10.93
CA LYS A 33 0.12 -8.25 -10.93
C LYS A 33 1.26 -8.11 -9.92
N ASN A 34 1.51 -9.14 -9.14
CA ASN A 34 2.53 -9.15 -8.07
C ASN A 34 2.37 -7.97 -7.10
N ILE A 35 1.17 -7.80 -6.60
CA ILE A 35 0.81 -6.74 -5.65
C ILE A 35 0.11 -7.33 -4.43
N GLY A 36 0.21 -6.64 -3.30
CA GLY A 36 -0.36 -7.10 -2.03
C GLY A 36 -1.69 -6.44 -1.64
N ALA A 37 -2.17 -5.50 -2.44
CA ALA A 37 -3.42 -4.81 -2.16
C ALA A 37 -4.06 -4.25 -3.43
N LEU A 38 -5.39 -4.13 -3.38
CA LEU A 38 -6.21 -3.53 -4.43
C LEU A 38 -7.05 -2.42 -3.83
N LEU A 39 -7.17 -1.31 -4.52
CA LEU A 39 -8.19 -0.32 -4.19
C LEU A 39 -9.53 -0.79 -4.72
N VAL A 40 -10.55 -0.68 -3.88
CA VAL A 40 -11.91 -1.08 -4.25
C VAL A 40 -12.72 0.18 -4.53
N CYS A 41 -13.25 0.28 -5.72
CA CYS A 41 -13.99 1.44 -6.18
C CYS A 41 -15.40 1.06 -6.58
N ASP A 42 -16.35 1.99 -6.37
CA ASP A 42 -17.72 1.82 -6.85
C ASP A 42 -17.79 2.10 -8.38
N PHE A 43 -18.97 1.96 -8.96
CA PHE A 43 -19.16 2.17 -10.39
C PHE A 43 -18.94 3.62 -10.85
N LYS A 44 -18.89 4.57 -9.90
CA LYS A 44 -18.55 5.97 -10.18
C LYS A 44 -17.04 6.24 -10.07
N GLY A 45 -16.26 5.21 -9.74
CA GLY A 45 -14.83 5.35 -9.56
C GLY A 45 -14.40 5.86 -8.19
N LYS A 46 -15.36 6.00 -7.26
CA LYS A 46 -15.05 6.44 -5.90
C LYS A 46 -14.50 5.28 -5.08
N ILE A 47 -13.44 5.53 -4.31
CA ILE A 47 -12.86 4.54 -3.41
C ILE A 47 -13.85 4.23 -2.29
N VAL A 48 -14.17 2.95 -2.14
CA VAL A 48 -15.05 2.47 -1.07
C VAL A 48 -14.32 1.59 -0.07
N GLY A 49 -13.10 1.16 -0.39
CA GLY A 49 -12.29 0.34 0.51
C GLY A 49 -10.95 -0.01 -0.07
N ILE A 50 -10.19 -0.77 0.71
CA ILE A 50 -8.94 -1.38 0.28
C ILE A 50 -8.98 -2.86 0.65
N PHE A 51 -8.51 -3.71 -0.25
CA PHE A 51 -8.49 -5.15 -0.06
C PHE A 51 -7.08 -5.68 -0.17
N SER A 52 -6.59 -6.32 0.89
CA SER A 52 -5.21 -6.77 0.99
C SER A 52 -5.11 -8.27 1.22
N GLU A 53 -3.90 -8.82 1.10
CA GLU A 53 -3.60 -10.21 1.45
C GLU A 53 -4.06 -10.53 2.87
N ARG A 54 -3.94 -9.58 3.78
CA ARG A 54 -4.35 -9.73 5.17
C ARG A 54 -5.85 -9.93 5.32
N ASP A 55 -6.64 -9.23 4.50
CA ASP A 55 -8.10 -9.40 4.48
C ASP A 55 -8.47 -10.80 4.01
N ILE A 56 -7.72 -11.37 3.08
CA ILE A 56 -7.92 -12.75 2.62
C ILE A 56 -7.67 -13.73 3.77
N VAL A 57 -6.56 -13.56 4.48
CA VAL A 57 -6.21 -14.44 5.60
C VAL A 57 -7.27 -14.36 6.70
N HIS A 58 -7.71 -13.17 7.06
CA HIS A 58 -8.77 -12.98 8.06
C HIS A 58 -10.10 -13.60 7.61
N GLY A 59 -10.44 -13.42 6.33
CA GLY A 59 -11.65 -14.00 5.77
C GLY A 59 -11.65 -15.53 5.82
N ILE A 60 -10.53 -16.15 5.48
CA ILE A 60 -10.39 -17.60 5.55
C ILE A 60 -10.46 -18.10 6.99
N ALA A 61 -9.83 -17.38 7.93
CA ALA A 61 -9.89 -17.73 9.35
C ALA A 61 -11.31 -17.67 9.90
N GLU A 62 -12.11 -16.72 9.44
CA GLU A 62 -13.48 -16.49 9.92
C GLU A 62 -14.51 -17.40 9.23
N HIS A 63 -14.39 -17.57 7.91
CA HIS A 63 -15.39 -18.24 7.08
C HIS A 63 -14.94 -19.59 6.51
N GLY A 64 -13.68 -19.95 6.70
CA GLY A 64 -13.12 -21.17 6.07
C GLY A 64 -13.03 -21.02 4.55
N PRO A 65 -13.06 -22.16 3.80
CA PRO A 65 -12.94 -22.13 2.34
C PRO A 65 -14.02 -21.30 1.63
N ALA A 66 -15.17 -21.11 2.26
CA ALA A 66 -16.27 -20.33 1.70
C ALA A 66 -15.89 -18.86 1.49
N ALA A 67 -14.85 -18.37 2.19
CA ALA A 67 -14.35 -17.00 2.01
C ALA A 67 -13.99 -16.70 0.55
N LEU A 68 -13.50 -17.69 -0.19
CA LEU A 68 -13.06 -17.50 -1.58
C LEU A 68 -14.20 -17.15 -2.53
N GLU A 69 -15.42 -17.50 -2.19
CA GLU A 69 -16.61 -17.22 -3.00
C GLU A 69 -17.35 -15.96 -2.56
N LEU A 70 -16.95 -15.36 -1.44
CA LEU A 70 -17.56 -14.10 -0.98
C LEU A 70 -17.12 -12.93 -1.86
N PRO A 71 -17.99 -11.91 -1.99
CA PRO A 71 -17.57 -10.69 -2.68
C PRO A 71 -16.53 -9.94 -1.83
N VAL A 72 -15.58 -9.32 -2.52
CA VAL A 72 -14.52 -8.51 -1.90
C VAL A 72 -15.12 -7.47 -0.94
N GLY A 73 -16.26 -6.90 -1.31
CA GLY A 73 -16.93 -5.88 -0.49
C GLY A 73 -17.27 -6.33 0.92
N GLU A 74 -17.43 -7.64 1.16
CA GLU A 74 -17.73 -8.15 2.50
C GLU A 74 -16.49 -8.28 3.38
N LEU A 75 -15.30 -8.41 2.78
CA LEU A 75 -14.06 -8.62 3.52
C LEU A 75 -13.10 -7.42 3.48
N MET A 76 -13.32 -6.46 2.58
CA MET A 76 -12.44 -5.31 2.45
C MET A 76 -12.42 -4.44 3.70
N THR A 77 -11.35 -3.67 3.85
CA THR A 77 -11.26 -2.65 4.88
C THR A 77 -11.94 -1.38 4.37
N HIS A 78 -12.96 -0.90 5.09
CA HIS A 78 -13.76 0.26 4.69
C HIS A 78 -13.10 1.60 5.04
N ASN A 79 -12.41 1.66 6.18
CA ASN A 79 -11.71 2.88 6.61
C ASN A 79 -10.36 2.96 5.92
N VAL A 80 -10.33 3.62 4.76
CA VAL A 80 -9.11 3.77 3.98
C VAL A 80 -8.28 4.91 4.57
N ILE A 81 -7.14 4.57 5.14
CA ILE A 81 -6.17 5.54 5.63
C ILE A 81 -5.24 5.87 4.47
N SER A 82 -5.03 7.15 4.22
CA SER A 82 -4.24 7.63 3.09
C SER A 82 -3.15 8.59 3.54
N CYS A 83 -2.27 8.93 2.63
CA CYS A 83 -1.25 9.96 2.83
C CYS A 83 -1.22 10.90 1.63
N THR A 84 -0.43 11.96 1.73
CA THR A 84 -0.25 12.96 0.68
C THR A 84 1.19 12.96 0.18
N LEU A 85 1.42 13.63 -0.95
CA LEU A 85 2.77 13.74 -1.52
C LEU A 85 3.76 14.44 -0.59
N GLU A 86 3.28 15.38 0.21
CA GLU A 86 4.10 16.18 1.11
C GLU A 86 4.40 15.50 2.44
N ASP A 87 3.75 14.39 2.74
CA ASP A 87 3.96 13.68 3.99
C ASP A 87 5.40 13.17 4.09
N ASP A 88 5.96 13.29 5.28
CA ASP A 88 7.29 12.77 5.59
C ASP A 88 7.22 11.25 5.67
N VAL A 89 8.23 10.59 5.13
CA VAL A 89 8.35 9.13 5.17
C VAL A 89 8.30 8.60 6.60
N ARG A 90 8.86 9.32 7.57
CA ARG A 90 8.80 8.92 8.99
C ARG A 90 7.36 8.91 9.51
N HIS A 91 6.57 9.90 9.08
CA HIS A 91 5.16 9.97 9.45
C HIS A 91 4.39 8.79 8.88
N VAL A 92 4.64 8.47 7.61
CA VAL A 92 4.02 7.31 6.95
C VAL A 92 4.38 6.01 7.67
N MET A 93 5.64 5.82 8.06
CA MET A 93 6.06 4.66 8.83
C MET A 93 5.33 4.57 10.17
N ALA A 94 5.18 5.70 10.86
CA ALA A 94 4.46 5.75 12.13
C ALA A 94 2.99 5.36 11.95
N VAL A 95 2.34 5.85 10.91
CA VAL A 95 0.95 5.50 10.59
C VAL A 95 0.82 4.00 10.32
N MET A 96 1.70 3.45 9.50
CA MET A 96 1.69 2.02 9.19
C MET A 96 1.88 1.16 10.45
N THR A 97 2.80 1.57 11.31
CA THR A 97 3.11 0.85 12.54
C THR A 97 1.97 0.94 13.55
N ASN A 98 1.45 2.15 13.79
CA ASN A 98 0.42 2.39 14.79
C ASN A 98 -0.92 1.76 14.43
N TRP A 99 -1.27 1.77 13.15
CA TRP A 99 -2.53 1.23 12.65
C TRP A 99 -2.39 -0.19 12.11
N ARG A 100 -1.17 -0.75 12.11
CA ARG A 100 -0.85 -2.10 11.62
C ARG A 100 -1.32 -2.32 10.18
N ILE A 101 -1.08 -1.33 9.35
CA ILE A 101 -1.41 -1.37 7.92
C ILE A 101 -0.13 -1.36 7.10
N ARG A 102 -0.15 -2.03 5.95
CA ARG A 102 1.03 -2.20 5.09
C ARG A 102 0.91 -1.50 3.75
N HIS A 103 -0.23 -0.91 3.47
CA HIS A 103 -0.51 -0.24 2.21
C HIS A 103 -1.26 1.05 2.46
N LEU A 104 -0.78 2.15 1.89
CA LEU A 104 -1.41 3.46 1.99
C LEU A 104 -1.57 4.05 0.59
N PRO A 105 -2.80 4.38 0.18
CA PRO A 105 -2.98 5.18 -1.03
C PRO A 105 -2.43 6.59 -0.82
N VAL A 106 -1.81 7.13 -1.87
CA VAL A 106 -1.37 8.52 -1.91
C VAL A 106 -2.43 9.31 -2.65
N MET A 107 -3.02 10.29 -1.97
CA MET A 107 -4.16 11.03 -2.48
C MET A 107 -3.85 12.50 -2.72
N VAL A 108 -4.46 13.05 -3.77
CA VAL A 108 -4.59 14.50 -3.96
C VAL A 108 -6.09 14.76 -4.15
N GLY A 109 -6.74 15.33 -3.14
CA GLY A 109 -8.19 15.44 -3.14
C GLY A 109 -8.83 14.06 -3.17
N GLU A 110 -9.64 13.77 -4.19
CA GLU A 110 -10.26 12.47 -4.39
C GLU A 110 -9.49 11.57 -5.36
N ASP A 111 -8.39 12.07 -5.92
CA ASP A 111 -7.60 11.34 -6.89
C ASP A 111 -6.50 10.51 -6.22
N VAL A 112 -6.33 9.29 -6.69
CA VAL A 112 -5.26 8.40 -6.22
C VAL A 112 -4.07 8.53 -7.15
N LEU A 113 -2.92 8.88 -6.59
CA LEU A 113 -1.67 9.01 -7.35
C LEU A 113 -0.82 7.74 -7.33
N GLY A 114 -1.04 6.89 -6.36
CA GLY A 114 -0.27 5.67 -6.19
C GLY A 114 -0.62 4.98 -4.90
N ILE A 115 0.00 3.83 -4.65
CA ILE A 115 -0.10 3.10 -3.38
C ILE A 115 1.31 2.85 -2.87
N LEU A 116 1.55 3.18 -1.61
CA LEU A 116 2.80 2.85 -0.93
C LEU A 116 2.63 1.57 -0.15
N SER A 117 3.56 0.63 -0.32
CA SER A 117 3.66 -0.54 0.54
C SER A 117 4.67 -0.30 1.65
N LEU A 118 4.57 -1.07 2.73
CA LEU A 118 5.57 -1.04 3.79
C LEU A 118 6.97 -1.33 3.22
N GLY A 119 7.07 -2.27 2.25
CA GLY A 119 8.33 -2.59 1.58
C GLY A 119 8.93 -1.40 0.86
N ASP A 120 8.11 -0.59 0.18
CA ASP A 120 8.57 0.63 -0.50
C ASP A 120 9.18 1.62 0.49
N VAL A 121 8.52 1.80 1.62
CA VAL A 121 8.95 2.75 2.66
C VAL A 121 10.23 2.28 3.34
N VAL A 122 10.30 1.00 3.68
CA VAL A 122 11.50 0.41 4.30
C VAL A 122 12.69 0.50 3.37
N LYS A 123 12.51 0.16 2.09
CA LYS A 123 13.57 0.24 1.09
C LYS A 123 14.12 1.66 1.00
N HIS A 124 13.22 2.65 0.94
CA HIS A 124 13.62 4.06 0.86
C HIS A 124 14.43 4.48 2.10
N ARG A 125 14.00 4.09 3.29
CA ARG A 125 14.72 4.39 4.53
C ARG A 125 16.09 3.73 4.59
N LEU A 126 16.21 2.50 4.11
CA LEU A 126 17.49 1.81 4.04
C LEU A 126 18.45 2.49 3.05
N ASP A 127 17.95 2.88 1.87
CA ASP A 127 18.74 3.59 0.87
C ASP A 127 19.26 4.93 1.41
N GLU A 128 18.40 5.67 2.11
CA GLU A 128 18.73 6.92 2.78
C GLU A 128 19.84 6.74 3.81
N THR A 129 19.69 5.76 4.69
CA THR A 129 20.66 5.46 5.73
C THR A 129 22.00 5.06 5.13
N GLN A 130 22.00 4.25 4.08
CA GLN A 130 23.23 3.84 3.40
C GLN A 130 23.94 5.05 2.78
N LEU A 131 23.20 5.97 2.18
CA LEU A 131 23.76 7.19 1.62
C LEU A 131 24.42 8.05 2.70
N GLU A 132 23.74 8.23 3.84
CA GLU A 132 24.29 8.98 4.97
C GLU A 132 25.60 8.35 5.47
N LEU A 133 25.66 7.04 5.59
CA LEU A 133 26.87 6.33 6.02
C LEU A 133 28.01 6.51 5.01
N ASN A 134 27.70 6.46 3.73
CA ASN A 134 28.71 6.66 2.67
C ASN A 134 29.29 8.07 2.70
N VAL A 135 28.44 9.07 2.89
CA VAL A 135 28.86 10.46 3.02
C VAL A 135 29.80 10.62 4.22
N LEU A 136 29.47 10.05 5.36
CA LEU A 136 30.31 10.11 6.56
C LEU A 136 31.65 9.41 6.36
N ARG A 137 31.67 8.26 5.69
CA ARG A 137 32.90 7.55 5.38
C ARG A 137 33.82 8.36 4.46
N ASP A 138 33.24 8.97 3.44
CA ASP A 138 34.00 9.79 2.49
C ASP A 138 34.58 11.02 3.18
N TYR A 139 33.81 11.65 4.05
CA TYR A 139 34.27 12.77 4.87
C TYR A 139 35.45 12.35 5.77
N ALA A 140 35.34 11.21 6.43
CA ALA A 140 36.39 10.70 7.30
C ALA A 140 37.66 10.35 6.54
N ARG A 141 37.54 9.86 5.29
CA ARG A 141 38.69 9.52 4.43
C ARG A 141 39.41 10.73 3.86
N SER A 142 38.69 11.83 3.69
CA SER A 142 39.27 13.05 3.09
C SER A 142 40.06 13.89 4.08
N ARG A 143 40.12 13.47 5.35
CA ARG A 143 40.96 14.06 6.37
C ARG A 143 42.34 13.38 6.33
#